data_c8e3f56297de30182e49f69a427c339b
#
_entry.id   c8e3f56297de30182e49f69a427c339b
#
_cell.length_a   1.000
_cell.length_b   1.000
_cell.length_c   1.000
_cell.angle_alpha   90.00
_cell.angle_beta   90.00
_cell.angle_gamma   90.00
#
_symmetry.space_group_name_H-M   'P 1'
#
loop_
_entity.id
_entity.type
_entity.pdbx_description
1 polymer ?
#
loop_
_entity_poly.entity_id
_entity_poly.type
_entity_poly.pdbx_seq_one_letter_code
_entity_poly.pdbx_strand_id
1 'polypeptide(L)'
;MNQKPTGSPIIAREFFPFVKYFLLIIFILAVIVLVWYIFLKFSKYKETPEYLEKKKKKRPSTKEISIFCSKHNFSKDQRKIFTYIAKNLKNENLIYSIKDDVRLNEIFCEFYKKLSLERNDKKIYALFSLLFKIEQINTHKAKITSSHKIPVSTVINYVSEKKDV
;
A
#
# COMPACT_ATOMS: atom_id res chain seq x y z
N MET A 1 73.45 47.40 -4.39
CA MET A 1 72.03 47.66 -4.76
C MET A 1 71.26 46.35 -4.82
N ASN A 2 70.55 45.99 -3.68
CA ASN A 2 69.74 44.79 -3.59
C ASN A 2 68.30 45.18 -3.87
N GLN A 3 67.80 44.78 -5.08
CA GLN A 3 66.35 44.87 -5.36
C GLN A 3 65.68 43.60 -4.81
N LYS A 4 64.79 43.80 -3.81
CA LYS A 4 63.84 42.81 -3.35
C LYS A 4 62.79 42.54 -4.45
N PRO A 5 62.46 41.29 -4.75
CA PRO A 5 61.34 41.01 -5.64
C PRO A 5 60.04 41.28 -4.88
N THR A 6 59.31 42.32 -5.27
CA THR A 6 57.92 42.58 -4.88
C THR A 6 57.00 41.68 -5.67
N GLY A 7 56.92 40.42 -5.26
CA GLY A 7 55.84 39.52 -5.70
C GLY A 7 54.60 39.76 -4.86
N SER A 8 53.59 40.32 -5.45
CA SER A 8 52.32 40.65 -4.76
C SER A 8 51.58 39.42 -4.24
N PRO A 9 51.32 39.32 -2.95
CA PRO A 9 50.58 38.16 -2.37
C PRO A 9 49.06 38.24 -2.54
N ILE A 10 48.60 39.12 -3.46
CA ILE A 10 47.16 39.47 -3.57
C ILE A 10 46.33 38.38 -4.23
N ILE A 11 46.92 37.59 -5.16
CA ILE A 11 46.17 36.59 -5.92
C ILE A 11 45.80 35.33 -5.09
N ALA A 12 46.61 35.00 -4.09
CA ALA A 12 46.36 33.81 -3.28
C ALA A 12 45.22 33.99 -2.28
N ARG A 13 44.85 35.21 -1.89
CA ARG A 13 43.83 35.46 -0.86
C ARG A 13 42.40 35.42 -1.37
N GLU A 14 42.20 35.70 -2.66
CA GLU A 14 40.85 35.69 -3.28
C GLU A 14 40.44 34.30 -3.78
N PHE A 15 41.36 33.40 -4.04
CA PHE A 15 41.07 32.03 -4.48
C PHE A 15 40.53 31.13 -3.36
N PHE A 16 40.88 31.40 -2.11
CA PHE A 16 40.48 30.56 -0.98
C PHE A 16 38.97 30.54 -0.68
N PRO A 17 38.24 31.66 -0.71
CA PRO A 17 36.80 31.63 -0.48
C PRO A 17 36.04 30.91 -1.62
N PHE A 18 36.50 31.11 -2.86
CA PHE A 18 35.87 30.45 -4.02
C PHE A 18 36.00 28.93 -3.98
N VAL A 19 37.16 28.40 -3.65
CA VAL A 19 37.40 26.96 -3.49
C VAL A 19 36.55 26.39 -2.37
N LYS A 20 36.37 27.10 -1.28
CA LYS A 20 35.52 26.68 -0.16
C LYS A 20 34.04 26.56 -0.55
N TYR A 21 33.51 27.54 -1.28
CA TYR A 21 32.13 27.49 -1.76
C TYR A 21 31.96 26.38 -2.83
N PHE A 22 32.93 26.19 -3.68
CA PHE A 22 32.90 25.12 -4.68
C PHE A 22 32.89 23.72 -4.05
N LEU A 23 33.72 23.48 -3.03
CA LEU A 23 33.71 22.22 -2.28
C LEU A 23 32.39 22.00 -1.54
N LEU A 24 31.79 23.09 -1.00
CA LEU A 24 30.49 23.02 -0.33
C LEU A 24 29.38 22.62 -1.30
N ILE A 25 29.39 23.17 -2.53
CA ILE A 25 28.43 22.80 -3.57
C ILE A 25 28.59 21.33 -3.97
N ILE A 26 29.82 20.85 -4.18
CA ILE A 26 30.10 19.45 -4.49
C ILE A 26 29.59 18.54 -3.35
N PHE A 27 29.84 18.93 -2.10
CA PHE A 27 29.36 18.16 -0.95
C PHE A 27 27.83 18.06 -0.92
N ILE A 28 27.11 19.17 -1.17
CA ILE A 28 25.64 19.18 -1.22
C ILE A 28 25.14 18.27 -2.35
N LEU A 29 25.74 18.34 -3.54
CA LEU A 29 25.38 17.46 -4.66
C LEU A 29 25.61 15.99 -4.32
N ALA A 30 26.73 15.66 -3.69
CA ALA A 30 27.03 14.30 -3.26
C ALA A 30 25.99 13.77 -2.26
N VAL A 31 25.56 14.59 -1.31
CA VAL A 31 24.49 14.23 -0.35
C VAL A 31 23.16 13.99 -1.06
N ILE A 32 22.79 14.83 -2.02
CA ILE A 32 21.55 14.67 -2.81
C ILE A 32 21.57 13.35 -3.57
N VAL A 33 22.68 13.02 -4.25
CA VAL A 33 22.84 11.76 -5.00
C VAL A 33 22.76 10.55 -4.06
N LEU A 34 23.38 10.65 -2.88
CA LEU A 34 23.35 9.57 -1.88
C LEU A 34 21.93 9.32 -1.36
N VAL A 35 21.19 10.39 -1.03
CA VAL A 35 19.77 10.30 -0.61
C VAL A 35 18.91 9.68 -1.71
N TRP A 36 19.12 10.10 -2.97
CA TRP A 36 18.43 9.54 -4.13
C TRP A 36 18.73 8.04 -4.30
N TYR A 37 19.98 7.64 -4.18
CA TYR A 37 20.40 6.24 -4.26
C TYR A 37 19.76 5.38 -3.17
N ILE A 38 19.75 5.86 -1.91
CA ILE A 38 19.08 5.19 -0.79
C ILE A 38 17.59 5.04 -1.08
N PHE A 39 16.93 6.10 -1.58
CA PHE A 39 15.51 6.07 -1.92
C PHE A 39 15.19 5.02 -3.00
N LEU A 40 15.98 4.96 -4.08
CA LEU A 40 15.82 3.96 -5.13
C LEU A 40 16.03 2.53 -4.60
N LYS A 41 17.06 2.32 -3.77
CA LYS A 41 17.32 1.00 -3.16
C LYS A 41 16.17 0.58 -2.24
N PHE A 42 15.63 1.51 -1.46
CA PHE A 42 14.50 1.24 -0.57
C PHE A 42 13.20 0.99 -1.33
N SER A 43 12.97 1.67 -2.44
CA SER A 43 11.82 1.43 -3.33
C SER A 43 11.88 0.01 -3.92
N LYS A 44 13.02 -0.40 -4.48
CA LYS A 44 13.23 -1.75 -5.00
C LYS A 44 13.07 -2.82 -3.91
N TYR A 45 13.56 -2.56 -2.69
CA TYR A 45 13.40 -3.50 -1.57
C TYR A 45 11.93 -3.74 -1.22
N LYS A 46 11.05 -2.71 -1.31
CA LYS A 46 9.61 -2.85 -1.07
C LYS A 46 8.89 -3.76 -2.08
N GLU A 47 9.46 -3.96 -3.26
CA GLU A 47 8.93 -4.82 -4.31
C GLU A 47 9.41 -6.27 -4.20
N THR A 48 10.39 -6.53 -3.33
CA THR A 48 10.89 -7.89 -3.16
C THR A 48 9.84 -8.83 -2.59
N PRO A 49 9.78 -10.10 -3.06
CA PRO A 49 8.82 -11.09 -2.57
C PRO A 49 8.94 -11.31 -1.06
N GLU A 50 10.16 -11.27 -0.51
CA GLU A 50 10.40 -11.40 0.92
C GLU A 50 9.74 -10.28 1.75
N TYR A 51 9.83 -9.04 1.28
CA TYR A 51 9.18 -7.91 1.94
C TYR A 51 7.66 -8.05 1.90
N LEU A 52 7.12 -8.46 0.75
CA LEU A 52 5.67 -8.67 0.59
C LEU A 52 5.17 -9.81 1.48
N GLU A 53 5.91 -10.90 1.60
CA GLU A 53 5.55 -12.00 2.51
C GLU A 53 5.58 -11.57 3.98
N LYS A 54 6.62 -10.86 4.40
CA LYS A 54 6.68 -10.28 5.76
C LYS A 54 5.49 -9.35 6.01
N LYS A 55 5.09 -8.57 5.02
CA LYS A 55 3.96 -7.65 5.12
C LYS A 55 2.61 -8.38 5.15
N LYS A 56 2.47 -9.50 4.43
CA LYS A 56 1.27 -10.36 4.50
C LYS A 56 1.07 -10.96 5.88
N LYS A 57 2.14 -11.31 6.57
CA LYS A 57 2.11 -11.88 7.93
C LYS A 57 1.96 -10.82 9.04
N LYS A 58 2.13 -9.54 8.72
CA LYS A 58 2.05 -8.45 9.71
C LYS A 58 0.65 -7.84 9.70
N ARG A 59 0.05 -7.70 10.88
CA ARG A 59 -1.24 -6.99 11.03
C ARG A 59 -1.19 -5.59 10.41
N PRO A 60 -2.25 -5.17 9.70
CA PRO A 60 -2.31 -3.82 9.17
C PRO A 60 -2.39 -2.79 10.28
N SER A 61 -1.70 -1.67 10.12
CA SER A 61 -1.80 -0.54 11.04
C SER A 61 -3.16 0.15 10.91
N THR A 62 -3.59 0.86 11.95
CA THR A 62 -4.84 1.63 11.92
C THR A 62 -4.86 2.64 10.77
N LYS A 63 -3.70 3.23 10.44
CA LYS A 63 -3.54 4.15 9.32
C LYS A 63 -3.74 3.45 7.96
N GLU A 64 -3.17 2.26 7.77
CA GLU A 64 -3.37 1.47 6.55
C GLU A 64 -4.83 1.06 6.37
N ILE A 65 -5.49 0.63 7.46
CA ILE A 65 -6.92 0.32 7.46
C ILE A 65 -7.75 1.54 7.05
N SER A 66 -7.47 2.71 7.63
CA SER A 66 -8.19 3.95 7.32
C SER A 66 -8.03 4.34 5.86
N ILE A 67 -6.80 4.29 5.33
CA ILE A 67 -6.51 4.59 3.92
C ILE A 67 -7.24 3.61 3.00
N PHE A 68 -7.20 2.31 3.31
CA PHE A 68 -7.87 1.28 2.52
C PHE A 68 -9.39 1.50 2.50
N CYS A 69 -10.01 1.71 3.66
CA CYS A 69 -11.45 1.96 3.78
C CYS A 69 -11.89 3.24 3.04
N SER A 70 -11.08 4.30 3.08
CA SER A 70 -11.37 5.55 2.37
C SER A 70 -11.24 5.38 0.87
N LYS A 71 -10.21 4.67 0.39
CA LYS A 71 -9.99 4.38 -1.03
C LYS A 71 -11.17 3.62 -1.68
N HIS A 72 -11.82 2.74 -0.91
CA HIS A 72 -12.90 1.90 -1.41
C HIS A 72 -14.29 2.35 -0.95
N ASN A 73 -14.40 3.57 -0.39
CA ASN A 73 -15.66 4.18 0.04
C ASN A 73 -16.49 3.27 0.97
N PHE A 74 -15.85 2.68 1.99
CA PHE A 74 -16.57 1.86 2.96
C PHE A 74 -17.47 2.72 3.84
N SER A 75 -18.69 2.23 4.11
CA SER A 75 -19.61 2.85 5.06
C SER A 75 -19.05 2.81 6.49
N LYS A 76 -19.65 3.58 7.41
CA LYS A 76 -19.22 3.64 8.81
C LYS A 76 -19.24 2.26 9.47
N ASP A 77 -20.26 1.46 9.21
CA ASP A 77 -20.42 0.14 9.80
C ASP A 77 -19.50 -0.90 9.14
N GLN A 78 -19.30 -0.82 7.83
CA GLN A 78 -18.29 -1.61 7.12
C GLN A 78 -16.87 -1.34 7.66
N ARG A 79 -16.52 -0.07 7.94
CA ARG A 79 -15.22 0.29 8.54
C ARG A 79 -15.05 -0.30 9.93
N LYS A 80 -16.10 -0.25 10.76
CA LYS A 80 -16.06 -0.83 12.11
C LYS A 80 -15.82 -2.33 12.06
N ILE A 81 -16.58 -3.06 11.24
CA ILE A 81 -16.45 -4.51 11.14
C ILE A 81 -15.12 -4.91 10.49
N PHE A 82 -14.66 -4.20 9.46
CA PHE A 82 -13.35 -4.41 8.84
C PHE A 82 -12.22 -4.24 9.87
N THR A 83 -12.28 -3.18 10.66
CA THR A 83 -11.30 -2.92 11.73
C THR A 83 -11.35 -4.00 12.82
N TYR A 84 -12.56 -4.47 13.16
CA TYR A 84 -12.74 -5.54 14.11
C TYR A 84 -12.10 -6.85 13.63
N ILE A 85 -12.35 -7.25 12.38
CA ILE A 85 -11.74 -8.43 11.76
C ILE A 85 -10.22 -8.28 11.74
N ALA A 86 -9.69 -7.16 11.23
CA ALA A 86 -8.26 -6.92 11.11
C ALA A 86 -7.52 -6.94 12.45
N LYS A 87 -8.16 -6.53 13.53
CA LYS A 87 -7.59 -6.58 14.89
C LYS A 87 -7.60 -7.99 15.50
N ASN A 88 -8.59 -8.81 15.15
CA ASN A 88 -8.76 -10.14 15.73
C ASN A 88 -8.10 -11.24 14.88
N LEU A 89 -7.71 -10.95 13.66
CA LEU A 89 -6.97 -11.87 12.79
C LEU A 89 -5.53 -12.02 13.30
N LYS A 90 -5.12 -13.27 13.57
CA LYS A 90 -3.77 -13.56 14.06
C LYS A 90 -2.78 -13.72 12.91
N ASN A 91 -1.64 -13.01 12.99
CA ASN A 91 -0.49 -13.19 12.08
C ASN A 91 -0.80 -13.07 10.58
N GLU A 92 -1.80 -12.27 10.23
CA GLU A 92 -2.25 -12.11 8.86
C GLU A 92 -2.69 -10.67 8.59
N ASN A 93 -2.46 -10.20 7.37
CA ASN A 93 -2.88 -8.87 6.95
C ASN A 93 -4.13 -8.96 6.11
N LEU A 94 -5.26 -8.60 6.68
CA LEU A 94 -6.56 -8.66 6.03
C LEU A 94 -6.58 -7.97 4.65
N ILE A 95 -5.85 -6.84 4.48
CA ILE A 95 -5.80 -6.09 3.21
C ILE A 95 -5.20 -6.93 2.05
N TYR A 96 -4.33 -7.88 2.38
CA TYR A 96 -3.77 -8.81 1.38
C TYR A 96 -4.63 -10.05 1.21
N SER A 97 -5.20 -10.57 2.31
CA SER A 97 -6.02 -11.78 2.30
C SER A 97 -7.33 -11.62 1.54
N ILE A 98 -7.91 -10.41 1.50
CA ILE A 98 -9.13 -10.13 0.72
C ILE A 98 -8.95 -10.25 -0.80
N LYS A 99 -7.72 -10.40 -1.29
CA LYS A 99 -7.44 -10.62 -2.73
C LYS A 99 -7.51 -12.09 -3.13
N ASP A 100 -7.50 -12.98 -2.15
CA ASP A 100 -7.61 -14.42 -2.29
C ASP A 100 -9.03 -14.82 -1.86
N ASP A 101 -9.85 -15.24 -2.82
CA ASP A 101 -11.26 -15.52 -2.59
C ASP A 101 -11.47 -16.70 -1.64
N VAL A 102 -10.59 -17.72 -1.69
CA VAL A 102 -10.65 -18.87 -0.78
C VAL A 102 -10.40 -18.42 0.66
N ARG A 103 -9.31 -17.67 0.85
CA ARG A 103 -8.93 -17.17 2.18
C ARG A 103 -9.93 -16.17 2.71
N LEU A 104 -10.48 -15.32 1.86
CA LEU A 104 -11.55 -14.38 2.19
C LEU A 104 -12.75 -15.11 2.80
N ASN A 105 -13.24 -16.16 2.11
CA ASN A 105 -14.39 -16.93 2.55
C ASN A 105 -14.13 -17.64 3.88
N GLU A 106 -12.93 -18.21 4.09
CA GLU A 106 -12.54 -18.81 5.38
C GLU A 106 -12.62 -17.80 6.52
N ILE A 107 -12.03 -16.62 6.34
CA ILE A 107 -12.05 -15.54 7.34
C ILE A 107 -13.48 -15.11 7.66
N PHE A 108 -14.30 -14.90 6.64
CA PHE A 108 -15.69 -14.47 6.84
C PHE A 108 -16.54 -15.56 7.51
N CYS A 109 -16.36 -16.84 7.18
CA CYS A 109 -17.02 -17.95 7.86
C CYS A 109 -16.61 -18.04 9.34
N GLU A 110 -15.31 -17.85 9.66
CA GLU A 110 -14.83 -17.85 11.05
C GLU A 110 -15.48 -16.72 11.86
N PHE A 111 -15.46 -15.50 11.31
CA PHE A 111 -16.06 -14.35 12.01
C PHE A 111 -17.58 -14.41 12.06
N TYR A 112 -18.25 -14.97 11.06
CA TYR A 112 -19.69 -15.21 11.11
C TYR A 112 -20.05 -16.18 12.25
N LYS A 113 -19.37 -17.31 12.39
CA LYS A 113 -19.58 -18.26 13.50
C LYS A 113 -19.40 -17.56 14.85
N LYS A 114 -18.35 -16.76 14.98
CA LYS A 114 -18.08 -16.01 16.22
C LYS A 114 -19.17 -15.00 16.56
N LEU A 115 -19.61 -14.22 15.59
CA LEU A 115 -20.65 -13.21 15.77
C LEU A 115 -22.04 -13.82 16.00
N SER A 116 -22.33 -14.97 15.40
CA SER A 116 -23.56 -15.75 15.66
C SER A 116 -23.64 -16.22 17.10
N LEU A 117 -22.53 -16.69 17.66
CA LEU A 117 -22.46 -17.07 19.08
C LEU A 117 -22.68 -15.85 20.00
N GLU A 118 -22.21 -14.67 19.60
CA GLU A 118 -22.41 -13.41 20.33
C GLU A 118 -23.84 -12.84 20.16
N ARG A 119 -24.68 -13.44 19.30
CA ARG A 119 -26.04 -12.95 18.94
C ARG A 119 -26.08 -11.48 18.53
N ASN A 120 -25.09 -11.05 17.77
CA ASN A 120 -24.93 -9.64 17.39
C ASN A 120 -25.36 -9.40 15.93
N ASP A 121 -26.68 -9.35 15.70
CA ASP A 121 -27.27 -9.22 14.37
C ASP A 121 -26.79 -8.00 13.60
N LYS A 122 -26.56 -6.86 14.28
CA LYS A 122 -26.03 -5.65 13.65
C LYS A 122 -24.64 -5.86 13.05
N LYS A 123 -23.76 -6.57 13.76
CA LYS A 123 -22.43 -6.88 13.24
C LYS A 123 -22.47 -7.93 12.14
N ILE A 124 -23.40 -8.89 12.23
CA ILE A 124 -23.61 -9.90 11.18
C ILE A 124 -24.07 -9.23 9.90
N TYR A 125 -25.04 -8.33 9.96
CA TYR A 125 -25.46 -7.56 8.79
C TYR A 125 -24.33 -6.72 8.19
N ALA A 126 -23.55 -6.05 9.03
CA ALA A 126 -22.38 -5.28 8.57
C ALA A 126 -21.31 -6.19 7.95
N LEU A 127 -21.15 -7.44 8.45
CA LEU A 127 -20.23 -8.44 7.89
C LEU A 127 -20.63 -8.81 6.46
N PHE A 128 -21.90 -9.15 6.21
CA PHE A 128 -22.39 -9.47 4.87
C PHE A 128 -22.31 -8.28 3.92
N SER A 129 -22.67 -7.09 4.40
CA SER A 129 -22.52 -5.85 3.62
C SER A 129 -21.06 -5.58 3.23
N LEU A 130 -20.12 -5.90 4.13
CA LEU A 130 -18.69 -5.78 3.85
C LEU A 130 -18.22 -6.83 2.82
N LEU A 131 -18.64 -8.09 2.96
CA LEU A 131 -18.32 -9.16 2.03
C LEU A 131 -18.75 -8.80 0.61
N PHE A 132 -20.00 -8.40 0.43
CA PHE A 132 -20.54 -7.96 -0.85
C PHE A 132 -19.73 -6.80 -1.45
N LYS A 133 -19.32 -5.84 -0.63
CA LYS A 133 -18.49 -4.72 -1.10
C LYS A 133 -17.11 -5.16 -1.54
N ILE A 134 -16.49 -6.10 -0.84
CA ILE A 134 -15.18 -6.66 -1.21
C ILE A 134 -15.28 -7.46 -2.50
N GLU A 135 -16.31 -8.27 -2.67
CA GLU A 135 -16.57 -9.01 -3.91
C GLU A 135 -16.72 -8.05 -5.10
N GLN A 136 -17.45 -6.95 -4.95
CA GLN A 136 -17.51 -5.90 -5.97
C GLN A 136 -16.12 -5.34 -6.32
N ILE A 137 -15.27 -5.11 -5.33
CA ILE A 137 -13.91 -4.60 -5.54
C ILE A 137 -13.07 -5.63 -6.32
N ASN A 138 -13.23 -6.91 -6.03
CA ASN A 138 -12.49 -7.98 -6.69
C ASN A 138 -13.01 -8.24 -8.11
N THR A 139 -14.32 -8.22 -8.35
CA THR A 139 -14.91 -8.41 -9.68
C THR A 139 -14.62 -7.25 -10.63
N HIS A 140 -14.58 -6.01 -10.14
CA HIS A 140 -14.18 -4.88 -10.99
C HIS A 140 -12.72 -4.93 -11.47
N LYS A 141 -11.87 -5.74 -10.84
CA LYS A 141 -10.50 -5.97 -11.32
C LYS A 141 -10.43 -7.01 -12.43
N ALA A 142 -11.37 -7.93 -12.48
CA ALA A 142 -11.52 -8.90 -13.56
C ALA A 142 -12.36 -8.30 -14.69
N LYS A 143 -11.90 -7.23 -15.35
CA LYS A 143 -12.46 -6.81 -16.63
C LYS A 143 -12.21 -7.92 -17.63
N ILE A 144 -13.23 -8.77 -17.83
CA ILE A 144 -13.25 -9.73 -18.92
C ILE A 144 -13.37 -8.92 -20.21
N THR A 145 -12.26 -8.65 -20.86
CA THR A 145 -12.20 -7.87 -22.09
C THR A 145 -12.53 -8.67 -23.33
N SER A 146 -12.63 -10.01 -23.19
CA SER A 146 -12.99 -10.91 -24.29
C SER A 146 -13.54 -12.23 -23.76
N SER A 147 -14.56 -12.79 -24.41
CA SER A 147 -15.15 -14.10 -24.12
C SER A 147 -14.15 -15.27 -24.22
N HIS A 148 -13.10 -15.11 -25.01
CA HIS A 148 -12.01 -16.09 -25.12
C HIS A 148 -11.17 -16.26 -23.83
N LYS A 149 -11.29 -15.36 -22.87
CA LYS A 149 -10.60 -15.45 -21.58
C LYS A 149 -11.43 -16.11 -20.48
N ILE A 150 -12.65 -16.54 -20.80
CA ILE A 150 -13.53 -17.24 -19.85
C ILE A 150 -13.21 -18.74 -19.95
N PRO A 151 -12.75 -19.40 -18.88
CA PRO A 151 -12.59 -20.85 -18.87
C PRO A 151 -13.92 -21.54 -19.19
N VAL A 152 -13.89 -22.60 -20.00
CA VAL A 152 -15.09 -23.31 -20.49
C VAL A 152 -15.99 -23.88 -19.35
N SER A 153 -15.42 -23.98 -18.13
CA SER A 153 -16.13 -24.48 -16.93
C SER A 153 -16.65 -23.33 -16.01
N THR A 154 -16.58 -22.08 -16.44
CA THR A 154 -17.04 -20.98 -15.59
C THR A 154 -18.56 -20.87 -15.61
N VAL A 155 -19.21 -21.05 -14.47
CA VAL A 155 -20.65 -20.82 -14.31
C VAL A 155 -20.89 -19.32 -14.27
N ILE A 156 -21.55 -18.79 -15.28
CA ILE A 156 -21.94 -17.37 -15.35
C ILE A 156 -23.33 -17.22 -14.75
N ASN A 157 -23.45 -16.64 -13.56
CA ASN A 157 -24.73 -16.29 -12.99
C ASN A 157 -25.27 -15.04 -13.70
N TYR A 158 -26.30 -15.23 -14.51
CA TYR A 158 -26.98 -14.18 -15.23
C TYR A 158 -28.08 -13.61 -14.33
N VAL A 159 -27.91 -12.38 -13.86
CA VAL A 159 -28.99 -11.63 -13.23
C VAL A 159 -29.70 -10.86 -14.34
N SER A 160 -30.81 -11.38 -14.82
CA SER A 160 -31.71 -10.67 -15.73
C SER A 160 -32.49 -9.65 -14.92
N GLU A 161 -32.18 -8.36 -15.05
CA GLU A 161 -33.10 -7.31 -14.66
C GLU A 161 -34.31 -7.36 -15.61
N LYS A 162 -35.43 -7.94 -15.16
CA LYS A 162 -36.71 -7.72 -15.80
C LYS A 162 -37.04 -6.22 -15.65
N LYS A 163 -36.89 -5.46 -16.73
CA LYS A 163 -37.58 -4.19 -16.86
C LYS A 163 -39.06 -4.51 -17.01
N ASP A 164 -39.83 -4.32 -15.94
CA ASP A 164 -41.29 -4.25 -16.05
C ASP A 164 -41.63 -3.02 -16.88
N VAL A 165 -42.26 -3.25 -18.00
CA VAL A 165 -42.83 -2.25 -18.89
C VAL A 165 -44.21 -1.87 -18.34
#